data_43c0253f522a8b92087af37011a48b65
#
_entry.id   43c0253f522a8b92087af37011a48b65
#
_cell.length_a   1.000
_cell.length_b   1.000
_cell.length_c   1.000
_cell.angle_alpha   90.00
_cell.angle_beta   90.00
_cell.angle_gamma   90.00
#
_symmetry.space_group_name_H-M   'P 1'
#
loop_
_entity.id
_entity.type
_entity.pdbx_description
1 polymer ?
#
loop_
_entity_poly.entity_id
_entity_poly.type
_entity_poly.pdbx_seq_one_letter_code
_entity_poly.pdbx_strand_id
1 'polypeptide(L)'
;MKIVIVGGGISGWISALIFSHRQPNHKYVIVESPEIDTIGVGEGTTGFFSDVIDELPDINFAEFLRKTKATPKIGIEFNNWSGQGSSFFNPIDGTPTTNEEFDSFLYYTYTQNPTLDTSSLHGLLKRSNKSPYTINSGRLKDYNTALHLDNKLTVQYLKSKSLNRKNIKHVSDTVFDIERDETGKVKKIICGNHIIEGDIFIDCTGYKRIFSSKLDWVSFKDNLPMNSVTTFTRKHQESMVTKADKLKIGWCWQI
;
A
#
# COMPACT_ATOMS: atom_id res chain seq x y z
N MET A 1 -1.54 18.73 -20.31
CA MET A 1 -1.49 19.32 -18.96
C MET A 1 -0.19 18.94 -18.29
N LYS A 2 0.26 19.75 -17.33
CA LYS A 2 1.38 19.45 -16.44
C LYS A 2 0.85 19.12 -15.04
N ILE A 3 1.08 17.91 -14.59
CA ILE A 3 0.64 17.39 -13.30
C ILE A 3 1.85 17.32 -12.38
N VAL A 4 1.75 17.96 -11.22
CA VAL A 4 2.83 18.01 -10.21
C VAL A 4 2.44 17.14 -9.03
N ILE A 5 3.27 16.16 -8.72
CA ILE A 5 3.10 15.22 -7.59
C ILE A 5 4.17 15.57 -6.56
N VAL A 6 3.77 15.86 -5.34
CA VAL A 6 4.69 16.22 -4.26
C VAL A 6 4.74 15.11 -3.23
N GLY A 7 5.93 14.55 -3.04
CA GLY A 7 6.23 13.44 -2.15
C GLY A 7 6.81 12.24 -2.87
N GLY A 8 7.98 11.80 -2.44
CA GLY A 8 8.76 10.70 -3.01
C GLY A 8 8.53 9.34 -2.35
N GLY A 9 7.45 9.16 -1.60
CA GLY A 9 7.04 7.88 -1.03
C GLY A 9 6.37 6.95 -2.05
N ILE A 10 5.91 5.78 -1.59
CA ILE A 10 5.18 4.81 -2.44
C ILE A 10 4.02 5.50 -3.17
N SER A 11 3.20 6.29 -2.44
CA SER A 11 2.05 6.99 -3.01
C SER A 11 2.42 7.91 -4.18
N GLY A 12 3.53 8.65 -4.07
CA GLY A 12 3.98 9.55 -5.13
C GLY A 12 4.44 8.81 -6.38
N TRP A 13 5.32 7.83 -6.21
CA TRP A 13 5.88 7.09 -7.33
C TRP A 13 4.85 6.20 -8.03
N ILE A 14 3.95 5.53 -7.27
CA ILE A 14 2.89 4.73 -7.88
C ILE A 14 1.87 5.60 -8.60
N SER A 15 1.53 6.78 -8.04
CA SER A 15 0.64 7.75 -8.72
C SER A 15 1.25 8.21 -10.03
N ALA A 16 2.56 8.54 -10.06
CA ALA A 16 3.25 8.92 -11.28
C ALA A 16 3.19 7.81 -12.34
N LEU A 17 3.39 6.55 -11.96
CA LEU A 17 3.30 5.40 -12.87
C LEU A 17 1.89 5.20 -13.41
N ILE A 18 0.88 5.18 -12.54
CA ILE A 18 -0.52 4.97 -12.94
C ILE A 18 -0.97 6.09 -13.88
N PHE A 19 -0.79 7.35 -13.48
CA PHE A 19 -1.25 8.47 -14.29
C PHE A 19 -0.51 8.56 -15.61
N SER A 20 0.81 8.35 -15.62
CA SER A 20 1.58 8.39 -16.86
C SER A 20 1.25 7.23 -17.82
N HIS A 21 0.76 6.10 -17.29
CA HIS A 21 0.24 5.01 -18.10
C HIS A 21 -1.15 5.32 -18.66
N ARG A 22 -2.09 5.72 -17.79
CA ARG A 22 -3.48 5.96 -18.18
C ARG A 22 -3.70 7.24 -18.97
N GLN A 23 -2.80 8.22 -18.80
CA GLN A 23 -2.86 9.55 -19.44
C GLN A 23 -1.50 9.93 -20.03
N PRO A 24 -1.01 9.22 -21.08
CA PRO A 24 0.36 9.36 -21.58
C PRO A 24 0.65 10.71 -22.24
N ASN A 25 -0.36 11.46 -22.62
CA ASN A 25 -0.24 12.77 -23.27
C ASN A 25 0.04 13.92 -22.27
N HIS A 26 0.07 13.64 -20.97
CA HIS A 26 0.36 14.63 -19.95
C HIS A 26 1.82 14.57 -19.53
N LYS A 27 2.33 15.67 -18.97
CA LYS A 27 3.65 15.76 -18.37
C LYS A 27 3.51 15.66 -16.86
N TYR A 28 4.34 14.85 -16.25
CA TYR A 28 4.36 14.62 -14.81
C TYR A 28 5.67 15.12 -14.22
N VAL A 29 5.57 15.85 -13.13
CA VAL A 29 6.73 16.28 -12.34
C VAL A 29 6.55 15.77 -10.95
N ILE A 30 7.43 14.88 -10.52
CA ILE A 30 7.46 14.42 -9.13
C ILE A 30 8.53 15.18 -8.37
N VAL A 31 8.15 15.77 -7.23
CA VAL A 31 9.04 16.53 -6.36
C VAL A 31 9.26 15.74 -5.08
N GLU A 32 10.51 15.41 -4.82
CA GLU A 32 10.93 14.60 -3.69
C GLU A 32 11.99 15.34 -2.90
N SER A 33 11.78 15.53 -1.61
CA SER A 33 12.79 16.13 -0.73
C SER A 33 13.94 15.16 -0.50
N PRO A 34 15.20 15.58 -0.70
CA PRO A 34 16.36 14.77 -0.37
C PRO A 34 16.62 14.66 1.14
N GLU A 35 15.94 15.49 1.95
CA GLU A 35 16.12 15.57 3.40
C GLU A 35 15.14 14.71 4.18
N ILE A 36 14.08 14.20 3.51
CA ILE A 36 13.04 13.42 4.16
C ILE A 36 13.16 11.97 3.74
N ASP A 37 13.56 11.14 4.67
CA ASP A 37 13.62 9.70 4.46
C ASP A 37 12.23 9.08 4.28
N THR A 38 12.19 7.98 3.53
CA THR A 38 10.99 7.15 3.43
C THR A 38 10.68 6.53 4.80
N ILE A 39 9.52 6.87 5.35
CA ILE A 39 9.04 6.25 6.59
C ILE A 39 8.76 4.78 6.28
N GLY A 40 9.42 3.89 6.99
CA GLY A 40 9.24 2.44 6.86
C GLY A 40 8.90 1.83 8.20
N VAL A 41 7.63 1.51 8.39
CA VAL A 41 7.11 0.85 9.60
C VAL A 41 6.71 -0.60 9.36
N GLY A 42 7.03 -1.12 8.14
CA GLY A 42 6.42 -2.34 7.59
C GLY A 42 5.02 -2.02 7.04
N GLU A 43 4.78 -2.34 5.79
CA GLU A 43 3.52 -2.03 5.12
C GLU A 43 2.81 -3.30 4.69
N GLY A 44 1.52 -3.37 5.01
CA GLY A 44 0.62 -4.36 4.44
C GLY A 44 -0.35 -3.71 3.46
N THR A 45 -0.41 -4.20 2.23
CA THR A 45 -1.34 -3.68 1.23
C THR A 45 -2.74 -4.28 1.37
N THR A 46 -3.64 -3.86 0.51
CA THR A 46 -4.88 -4.55 0.16
C THR A 46 -4.66 -5.41 -1.10
N GLY A 47 -5.59 -6.33 -1.41
CA GLY A 47 -5.52 -7.13 -2.64
C GLY A 47 -5.47 -6.28 -3.91
N PHE A 48 -6.20 -5.17 -3.93
CA PHE A 48 -6.23 -4.23 -5.05
C PHE A 48 -4.85 -3.69 -5.46
N PHE A 49 -3.87 -3.68 -4.57
CA PHE A 49 -2.52 -3.21 -4.89
C PHE A 49 -1.83 -4.13 -5.91
N SER A 50 -2.02 -5.45 -5.78
CA SER A 50 -1.48 -6.43 -6.73
C SER A 50 -2.05 -6.22 -8.13
N ASP A 51 -3.37 -5.94 -8.23
CA ASP A 51 -4.03 -5.65 -9.50
C ASP A 51 -3.43 -4.40 -10.17
N VAL A 52 -3.23 -3.33 -9.39
CA VAL A 52 -2.61 -2.10 -9.88
C VAL A 52 -1.20 -2.33 -10.40
N ILE A 53 -0.41 -3.15 -9.72
CA ILE A 53 0.95 -3.47 -10.16
C ILE A 53 0.91 -4.29 -11.46
N ASP A 54 -0.01 -5.24 -11.59
CA ASP A 54 -0.13 -6.09 -12.79
C ASP A 54 -0.67 -5.32 -14.02
N GLU A 55 -1.46 -4.24 -13.81
CA GLU A 55 -1.88 -3.34 -14.88
C GLU A 55 -0.73 -2.54 -15.52
N LEU A 56 0.38 -2.34 -14.82
CA LEU A 56 1.48 -1.50 -15.28
C LEU A 56 2.41 -2.27 -16.23
N PRO A 57 2.47 -1.95 -17.53
CA PRO A 57 3.16 -2.76 -18.53
C PRO A 57 4.68 -2.84 -18.33
N ASP A 58 5.24 -1.87 -17.62
CA ASP A 58 6.70 -1.81 -17.35
C ASP A 58 7.09 -2.65 -16.13
N ILE A 59 6.09 -3.20 -15.42
CA ILE A 59 6.30 -3.99 -14.20
C ILE A 59 5.98 -5.45 -14.48
N ASN A 60 6.96 -6.30 -14.24
CA ASN A 60 6.74 -7.74 -14.15
C ASN A 60 6.51 -8.08 -12.67
N PHE A 61 5.38 -8.69 -12.33
CA PHE A 61 4.99 -8.95 -10.95
C PHE A 61 6.01 -9.84 -10.20
N ALA A 62 6.53 -10.88 -10.85
CA ALA A 62 7.56 -11.73 -10.25
C ALA A 62 8.88 -10.97 -10.01
N GLU A 63 9.27 -10.08 -10.94
CA GLU A 63 10.42 -9.19 -10.75
C GLU A 63 10.17 -8.23 -9.59
N PHE A 64 8.96 -7.65 -9.51
CA PHE A 64 8.57 -6.77 -8.41
C PHE A 64 8.75 -7.47 -7.07
N LEU A 65 8.14 -8.64 -6.86
CA LEU A 65 8.27 -9.40 -5.61
C LEU A 65 9.74 -9.65 -5.24
N ARG A 66 10.53 -10.10 -6.21
CA ARG A 66 11.95 -10.40 -5.99
C ARG A 66 12.79 -9.17 -5.63
N LYS A 67 12.57 -8.05 -6.35
CA LYS A 67 13.36 -6.82 -6.17
C LYS A 67 12.99 -6.05 -4.92
N THR A 68 11.72 -6.07 -4.54
CA THR A 68 11.22 -5.39 -3.35
C THR A 68 11.23 -6.27 -2.10
N LYS A 69 11.52 -7.58 -2.26
CA LYS A 69 11.38 -8.59 -1.20
C LYS A 69 9.95 -8.64 -0.62
N ALA A 70 8.98 -8.27 -1.44
CA ALA A 70 7.58 -8.35 -1.04
C ALA A 70 7.16 -9.81 -0.84
N THR A 71 6.41 -10.06 0.22
CA THR A 71 5.87 -11.38 0.55
C THR A 71 4.34 -11.37 0.50
N PRO A 72 3.69 -12.52 0.24
CA PRO A 72 2.24 -12.57 0.19
C PRO A 72 1.62 -12.30 1.57
N LYS A 73 0.49 -11.59 1.55
CA LYS A 73 -0.37 -11.37 2.72
C LYS A 73 -1.76 -11.88 2.39
N ILE A 74 -2.19 -12.95 3.05
CA ILE A 74 -3.49 -13.59 2.83
C ILE A 74 -4.53 -13.21 3.87
N GLY A 75 -4.13 -12.53 4.94
CA GLY A 75 -5.06 -12.10 5.98
C GLY A 75 -4.38 -11.45 7.17
N ILE A 76 -5.20 -11.17 8.16
CA ILE A 76 -4.78 -10.65 9.47
C ILE A 76 -5.28 -11.59 10.55
N GLU A 77 -4.41 -12.00 11.43
CA GLU A 77 -4.75 -12.79 12.62
C GLU A 77 -4.81 -11.85 13.83
N PHE A 78 -5.97 -11.76 14.44
CA PHE A 78 -6.23 -10.91 15.59
C PHE A 78 -6.16 -11.76 16.88
N ASN A 79 -5.22 -11.47 17.76
CA ASN A 79 -5.02 -12.20 19.00
C ASN A 79 -5.45 -11.37 20.20
N ASN A 80 -6.15 -11.99 21.13
CA ASN A 80 -6.64 -11.42 22.41
C ASN A 80 -7.67 -10.28 22.28
N TRP A 81 -8.24 -10.04 21.11
CA TRP A 81 -9.21 -8.95 20.93
C TRP A 81 -10.59 -9.24 21.54
N SER A 82 -11.01 -10.51 21.55
CA SER A 82 -12.27 -10.96 22.16
C SER A 82 -12.09 -11.55 23.56
N GLY A 83 -10.92 -11.35 24.17
CA GLY A 83 -10.52 -11.89 25.46
C GLY A 83 -9.15 -12.55 25.42
N GLN A 84 -8.55 -12.77 26.58
CA GLN A 84 -7.23 -13.39 26.66
C GLN A 84 -7.26 -14.82 26.09
N GLY A 85 -6.32 -15.14 25.21
CA GLY A 85 -6.22 -16.44 24.54
C GLY A 85 -7.15 -16.60 23.32
N SER A 86 -8.00 -15.59 23.01
CA SER A 86 -8.79 -15.61 21.79
C SER A 86 -7.94 -15.34 20.55
N SER A 87 -8.28 -15.97 19.44
CA SER A 87 -7.70 -15.68 18.13
C SER A 87 -8.76 -15.83 17.06
N PHE A 88 -8.75 -14.95 16.06
CA PHE A 88 -9.55 -15.10 14.86
C PHE A 88 -8.78 -14.57 13.65
N PHE A 89 -9.08 -15.15 12.49
CA PHE A 89 -8.45 -14.80 11.22
C PHE A 89 -9.44 -14.01 10.36
N ASN A 90 -8.96 -12.89 9.79
CA ASN A 90 -9.69 -12.11 8.81
C ASN A 90 -8.96 -12.23 7.46
N PRO A 91 -9.52 -12.95 6.46
CA PRO A 91 -8.91 -13.11 5.15
C PRO A 91 -8.90 -11.78 4.39
N ILE A 92 -7.92 -11.59 3.50
CA ILE A 92 -7.87 -10.42 2.59
C ILE A 92 -9.00 -10.49 1.57
N ASP A 93 -9.23 -11.67 1.00
CA ASP A 93 -10.32 -11.91 0.07
C ASP A 93 -11.36 -12.81 0.72
N GLY A 94 -12.53 -12.23 0.99
CA GLY A 94 -13.71 -12.92 1.44
C GLY A 94 -14.75 -13.12 0.33
N THR A 95 -14.42 -12.72 -0.92
CA THR A 95 -15.38 -12.88 -2.02
C THR A 95 -15.54 -14.34 -2.43
N PRO A 96 -16.76 -14.77 -2.73
CA PRO A 96 -17.01 -16.04 -3.35
C PRO A 96 -16.18 -16.19 -4.63
N THR A 97 -15.69 -17.39 -4.89
CA THR A 97 -15.01 -17.67 -6.14
C THR A 97 -16.03 -17.67 -7.28
N THR A 98 -15.58 -17.64 -8.53
CA THR A 98 -16.47 -17.84 -9.69
C THR A 98 -16.81 -19.29 -9.93
N ASN A 99 -16.42 -20.19 -9.04
CA ASN A 99 -16.66 -21.62 -9.11
C ASN A 99 -17.71 -22.03 -8.08
N GLU A 100 -18.95 -22.25 -8.53
CA GLU A 100 -20.09 -22.62 -7.70
C GLU A 100 -19.86 -23.91 -6.89
N GLU A 101 -19.13 -24.88 -7.43
CA GLU A 101 -18.83 -26.13 -6.71
C GLU A 101 -17.90 -25.87 -5.53
N PHE A 102 -16.90 -25.01 -5.74
CA PHE A 102 -15.95 -24.63 -4.69
C PHE A 102 -16.64 -23.77 -3.62
N ASP A 103 -17.50 -22.84 -4.02
CA ASP A 103 -18.26 -22.02 -3.09
C ASP A 103 -19.23 -22.86 -2.26
N SER A 104 -19.86 -23.86 -2.87
CA SER A 104 -20.69 -24.85 -2.16
C SER A 104 -19.88 -25.68 -1.15
N PHE A 105 -18.67 -26.07 -1.52
CA PHE A 105 -17.73 -26.74 -0.62
C PHE A 105 -17.31 -25.84 0.55
N LEU A 106 -17.01 -24.57 0.30
CA LEU A 106 -16.67 -23.60 1.35
C LEU A 106 -17.86 -23.39 2.30
N TYR A 107 -19.08 -23.25 1.77
CA TYR A 107 -20.29 -23.14 2.57
C TYR A 107 -20.54 -24.38 3.44
N TYR A 108 -20.39 -25.57 2.87
CA TYR A 108 -20.47 -26.81 3.61
C TYR A 108 -19.45 -26.87 4.75
N THR A 109 -18.19 -26.54 4.45
CA THR A 109 -17.12 -26.53 5.45
C THR A 109 -17.42 -25.53 6.59
N TYR A 110 -17.95 -24.36 6.24
CA TYR A 110 -18.37 -23.36 7.22
C TYR A 110 -19.50 -23.87 8.12
N THR A 111 -20.50 -24.59 7.57
CA THR A 111 -21.61 -25.14 8.38
C THR A 111 -21.13 -26.19 9.35
N GLN A 112 -20.08 -26.94 9.03
CA GLN A 112 -19.52 -27.98 9.92
C GLN A 112 -18.56 -27.38 10.96
N ASN A 113 -17.87 -26.28 10.61
CA ASN A 113 -16.94 -25.59 11.50
C ASN A 113 -16.92 -24.09 11.14
N PRO A 114 -17.79 -23.28 11.74
CA PRO A 114 -18.04 -21.90 11.35
C PRO A 114 -16.91 -20.97 11.77
N THR A 115 -15.77 -21.12 11.13
CA THR A 115 -14.60 -20.22 11.25
C THR A 115 -14.22 -19.69 9.89
N LEU A 116 -13.71 -18.45 9.83
CA LEU A 116 -13.21 -17.88 8.59
C LEU A 116 -12.00 -18.63 8.02
N ASP A 117 -11.30 -19.39 8.84
CA ASP A 117 -10.20 -20.28 8.42
C ASP A 117 -10.68 -21.45 7.54
N THR A 118 -11.98 -21.75 7.55
CA THR A 118 -12.56 -22.86 6.77
C THR A 118 -13.51 -22.40 5.68
N SER A 119 -13.97 -21.14 5.74
CA SER A 119 -14.97 -20.58 4.83
C SER A 119 -14.38 -19.67 3.76
N SER A 120 -13.05 -19.60 3.64
CA SER A 120 -12.38 -18.80 2.63
C SER A 120 -11.19 -19.54 2.02
N LEU A 121 -10.86 -19.22 0.77
CA LEU A 121 -9.67 -19.76 0.13
C LEU A 121 -8.40 -19.41 0.92
N HIS A 122 -8.27 -18.18 1.38
CA HIS A 122 -7.14 -17.73 2.16
C HIS A 122 -7.04 -18.45 3.51
N GLY A 123 -8.15 -18.76 4.16
CA GLY A 123 -8.18 -19.58 5.37
C GLY A 123 -7.65 -20.99 5.12
N LEU A 124 -8.06 -21.61 4.02
CA LEU A 124 -7.56 -22.93 3.62
C LEU A 124 -6.05 -22.90 3.28
N LEU A 125 -5.59 -21.87 2.58
CA LEU A 125 -4.17 -21.69 2.28
C LEU A 125 -3.34 -21.53 3.57
N LYS A 126 -3.83 -20.73 4.52
CA LYS A 126 -3.21 -20.57 5.84
C LYS A 126 -3.05 -21.90 6.56
N ARG A 127 -4.15 -22.67 6.69
CA ARG A 127 -4.15 -23.98 7.38
C ARG A 127 -3.23 -25.00 6.70
N SER A 128 -3.19 -25.00 5.38
CA SER A 128 -2.40 -25.92 4.59
C SER A 128 -0.94 -25.46 4.41
N ASN A 129 -0.61 -24.28 4.86
CA ASN A 129 0.68 -23.61 4.63
C ASN A 129 1.07 -23.63 3.13
N LYS A 130 0.11 -23.27 2.28
CA LYS A 130 0.27 -23.25 0.82
C LYS A 130 0.37 -21.83 0.29
N SER A 131 1.18 -21.67 -0.76
CA SER A 131 1.33 -20.40 -1.47
C SER A 131 0.01 -19.98 -2.13
N PRO A 132 -0.36 -18.69 -2.07
CA PRO A 132 -1.47 -18.16 -2.83
C PRO A 132 -1.13 -17.93 -4.31
N TYR A 133 0.11 -18.18 -4.71
CA TYR A 133 0.55 -17.98 -6.09
C TYR A 133 0.52 -19.28 -6.88
N THR A 134 0.13 -19.16 -8.15
CA THR A 134 0.18 -20.22 -9.15
C THR A 134 0.84 -19.71 -10.42
N ILE A 135 1.35 -20.64 -11.23
CA ILE A 135 1.88 -20.32 -12.55
C ILE A 135 0.82 -20.71 -13.58
N ASN A 136 0.33 -19.71 -14.30
CA ASN A 136 -0.60 -19.92 -15.39
C ASN A 136 0.01 -19.36 -16.69
N SER A 137 0.15 -20.19 -17.72
CA SER A 137 0.72 -19.80 -19.01
C SER A 137 2.09 -19.10 -18.90
N GLY A 138 2.94 -19.56 -17.97
CA GLY A 138 4.27 -19.00 -17.72
C GLY A 138 4.28 -17.68 -16.95
N ARG A 139 3.12 -17.20 -16.48
CA ARG A 139 3.02 -16.01 -15.64
C ARG A 139 2.63 -16.38 -14.21
N LEU A 140 3.22 -15.68 -13.26
CA LEU A 140 2.80 -15.76 -11.88
C LEU A 140 1.45 -15.07 -11.73
N LYS A 141 0.47 -15.76 -11.17
CA LYS A 141 -0.84 -15.23 -10.79
C LYS A 141 -1.07 -15.46 -9.32
N ASP A 142 -1.80 -14.58 -8.71
CA ASP A 142 -2.25 -14.71 -7.33
C ASP A 142 -3.76 -14.94 -7.24
N TYR A 143 -4.23 -15.17 -6.02
CA TYR A 143 -5.65 -15.29 -5.68
C TYR A 143 -6.05 -14.08 -4.81
N ASN A 144 -6.10 -12.88 -5.43
CA ASN A 144 -6.44 -11.61 -4.76
C ASN A 144 -5.60 -11.36 -3.49
N THR A 145 -4.33 -11.64 -3.59
CA THR A 145 -3.42 -11.61 -2.45
C THR A 145 -2.89 -10.20 -2.23
N ALA A 146 -2.93 -9.74 -1.00
CA ALA A 146 -2.19 -8.55 -0.60
C ALA A 146 -0.70 -8.87 -0.40
N LEU A 147 0.08 -7.85 -0.10
CA LEU A 147 1.53 -7.94 0.09
C LEU A 147 1.95 -7.33 1.41
N HIS A 148 2.99 -7.89 2.00
CA HIS A 148 3.85 -7.19 2.94
C HIS A 148 5.01 -6.58 2.15
N LEU A 149 5.30 -5.29 2.39
CA LEU A 149 6.27 -4.53 1.62
C LEU A 149 7.43 -4.03 2.48
N ASP A 150 8.62 -4.07 1.92
CA ASP A 150 9.71 -3.19 2.33
C ASP A 150 9.55 -1.84 1.60
N ASN A 151 9.27 -0.77 2.36
CA ASN A 151 9.02 0.55 1.80
C ASN A 151 10.18 1.10 0.99
N LYS A 152 11.41 0.97 1.50
CA LYS A 152 12.60 1.51 0.84
C LYS A 152 12.83 0.82 -0.50
N LEU A 153 12.80 -0.51 -0.51
CA LEU A 153 12.97 -1.29 -1.73
C LEU A 153 11.84 -1.04 -2.72
N THR A 154 10.60 -0.91 -2.23
CA THR A 154 9.44 -0.62 -3.07
C THR A 154 9.56 0.77 -3.72
N VAL A 155 9.90 1.81 -2.94
CA VAL A 155 10.14 3.16 -3.48
C VAL A 155 11.24 3.15 -4.52
N GLN A 156 12.38 2.52 -4.25
CA GLN A 156 13.49 2.42 -5.18
C GLN A 156 13.08 1.76 -6.50
N TYR A 157 12.32 0.67 -6.42
CA TYR A 157 11.82 -0.05 -7.59
C TYR A 157 10.87 0.81 -8.41
N LEU A 158 9.82 1.37 -7.79
CA LEU A 158 8.83 2.21 -8.47
C LEU A 158 9.47 3.47 -9.07
N LYS A 159 10.40 4.11 -8.37
CA LYS A 159 11.20 5.24 -8.85
C LYS A 159 11.98 4.86 -10.11
N SER A 160 12.68 3.72 -10.08
CA SER A 160 13.46 3.26 -11.24
C SER A 160 12.59 3.04 -12.48
N LYS A 161 11.39 2.46 -12.33
CA LYS A 161 10.43 2.27 -13.42
C LYS A 161 9.85 3.60 -13.91
N SER A 162 9.56 4.52 -13.00
CA SER A 162 9.04 5.86 -13.33
C SER A 162 10.04 6.67 -14.16
N LEU A 163 11.31 6.67 -13.79
CA LEU A 163 12.35 7.43 -14.47
C LEU A 163 12.67 6.95 -15.89
N ASN A 164 12.24 5.76 -16.26
CA ASN A 164 12.34 5.25 -17.63
C ASN A 164 11.28 5.84 -18.56
N ARG A 165 10.25 6.52 -18.01
CA ARG A 165 9.17 7.11 -18.80
C ARG A 165 9.50 8.55 -19.20
N LYS A 166 9.44 8.84 -20.50
CA LYS A 166 9.80 10.16 -21.08
C LYS A 166 8.92 11.31 -20.60
N ASN A 167 7.70 11.04 -20.15
CA ASN A 167 6.75 12.05 -19.69
C ASN A 167 6.81 12.29 -18.16
N ILE A 168 7.68 11.60 -17.43
CA ILE A 168 7.91 11.81 -16.00
C ILE A 168 9.26 12.51 -15.80
N LYS A 169 9.24 13.64 -15.09
CA LYS A 169 10.43 14.38 -14.63
C LYS A 169 10.51 14.30 -13.11
N HIS A 170 11.68 13.96 -12.57
CA HIS A 170 11.98 14.03 -11.15
C HIS A 170 12.71 15.33 -10.81
N VAL A 171 12.29 15.95 -9.72
CA VAL A 171 12.95 17.12 -9.11
C VAL A 171 13.27 16.76 -7.66
N SER A 172 14.57 16.70 -7.35
CA SER A 172 15.07 16.50 -5.99
C SER A 172 15.19 17.87 -5.32
N ASP A 173 14.16 18.27 -4.58
CA ASP A 173 14.10 19.55 -3.88
C ASP A 173 13.03 19.53 -2.79
N THR A 174 13.17 20.40 -1.79
CA THR A 174 12.22 20.53 -0.68
C THR A 174 11.24 21.66 -0.94
N VAL A 175 9.93 21.38 -0.82
CA VAL A 175 8.88 22.40 -0.93
C VAL A 175 8.77 23.17 0.37
N PHE A 176 8.89 24.50 0.29
CA PHE A 176 8.80 25.42 1.43
C PHE A 176 7.50 26.20 1.45
N ASP A 177 6.94 26.56 0.29
CA ASP A 177 5.73 27.37 0.21
C ASP A 177 4.87 27.01 -1.00
N ILE A 178 3.62 27.46 -0.98
CA ILE A 178 2.60 27.21 -1.99
C ILE A 178 1.90 28.51 -2.32
N GLU A 179 1.97 28.91 -3.58
CA GLU A 179 1.19 30.05 -4.07
C GLU A 179 -0.12 29.57 -4.67
N ARG A 180 -1.21 30.24 -4.25
CA ARG A 180 -2.57 30.00 -4.71
C ARG A 180 -3.08 31.20 -5.50
N ASP A 181 -4.01 30.97 -6.40
CA ASP A 181 -4.74 32.02 -7.07
C ASP A 181 -5.88 32.57 -6.18
N GLU A 182 -6.60 33.57 -6.70
CA GLU A 182 -7.72 34.24 -6.02
C GLU A 182 -8.85 33.28 -5.66
N THR A 183 -8.96 32.14 -6.33
CA THR A 183 -9.97 31.09 -6.05
C THR A 183 -9.50 30.09 -4.99
N GLY A 184 -8.25 30.19 -4.52
CA GLY A 184 -7.65 29.25 -3.59
C GLY A 184 -7.00 28.01 -4.26
N LYS A 185 -7.04 27.93 -5.60
CA LYS A 185 -6.38 26.83 -6.36
C LYS A 185 -4.86 27.01 -6.31
N VAL A 186 -4.14 25.92 -6.13
CA VAL A 186 -2.67 25.92 -6.19
C VAL A 186 -2.22 26.25 -7.59
N LYS A 187 -1.38 27.27 -7.73
CA LYS A 187 -0.80 27.75 -9.00
C LYS A 187 0.65 27.28 -9.17
N LYS A 188 1.41 27.36 -8.10
CA LYS A 188 2.81 26.90 -8.11
C LYS A 188 3.26 26.50 -6.71
N ILE A 189 4.32 25.74 -6.65
CA ILE A 189 5.07 25.42 -5.43
C ILE A 189 6.45 26.07 -5.48
N ILE A 190 6.92 26.52 -4.33
CA ILE A 190 8.21 27.16 -4.14
C ILE A 190 9.11 26.19 -3.40
N CYS A 191 10.18 25.75 -4.05
CA CYS A 191 11.19 24.86 -3.51
C CYS A 191 12.48 25.63 -3.24
N GLY A 192 13.49 24.97 -2.67
CA GLY A 192 14.77 25.59 -2.35
C GLY A 192 15.47 26.18 -3.57
N ASN A 193 15.47 25.44 -4.69
CA ASN A 193 16.18 25.83 -5.92
C ASN A 193 15.25 25.96 -7.13
N HIS A 194 13.95 25.64 -6.98
CA HIS A 194 13.01 25.59 -8.09
C HIS A 194 11.68 26.25 -7.75
N ILE A 195 11.09 26.90 -8.74
CA ILE A 195 9.67 27.27 -8.74
C ILE A 195 8.98 26.40 -9.78
N ILE A 196 7.94 25.66 -9.37
CA ILE A 196 7.29 24.69 -10.22
C ILE A 196 5.80 25.04 -10.35
N GLU A 197 5.42 25.44 -11.56
CA GLU A 197 4.04 25.65 -11.95
C GLU A 197 3.43 24.36 -12.46
N GLY A 198 2.11 24.24 -12.35
CA GLY A 198 1.36 23.07 -12.83
C GLY A 198 -0.13 23.36 -13.00
N ASP A 199 -0.80 22.53 -13.77
CA ASP A 199 -2.25 22.62 -13.96
C ASP A 199 -3.00 21.87 -12.84
N ILE A 200 -2.40 20.78 -12.33
CA ILE A 200 -2.92 19.94 -11.25
C ILE A 200 -1.77 19.64 -10.28
N PHE A 201 -2.09 19.66 -9.00
CA PHE A 201 -1.16 19.31 -7.93
C PHE A 201 -1.73 18.16 -7.09
N ILE A 202 -0.91 17.15 -6.81
CA ILE A 202 -1.25 15.97 -6.03
C ILE A 202 -0.37 15.93 -4.78
N ASP A 203 -1.02 15.90 -3.61
CA ASP A 203 -0.33 15.83 -2.31
C ASP A 203 -0.07 14.39 -1.92
N CYS A 204 1.17 13.96 -2.00
CA CYS A 204 1.67 12.67 -1.52
C CYS A 204 2.66 12.84 -0.36
N THR A 205 2.54 13.95 0.41
CA THR A 205 3.46 14.30 1.51
C THR A 205 3.09 13.65 2.86
N GLY A 206 2.13 12.74 2.87
CA GLY A 206 1.71 12.02 4.07
C GLY A 206 1.23 12.95 5.19
N TYR A 207 1.77 12.80 6.38
CA TYR A 207 1.37 13.61 7.54
C TYR A 207 1.66 15.12 7.41
N LYS A 208 2.54 15.52 6.51
CA LYS A 208 2.83 16.93 6.23
C LYS A 208 1.63 17.65 5.63
N ARG A 209 0.84 16.97 4.77
CA ARG A 209 -0.38 17.51 4.16
C ARG A 209 -0.20 18.91 3.62
N ILE A 210 0.84 19.17 2.85
CA ILE A 210 1.25 20.54 2.52
C ILE A 210 0.17 21.36 1.81
N PHE A 211 -0.69 20.73 0.97
CA PHE A 211 -1.79 21.44 0.30
C PHE A 211 -3.02 21.59 1.15
N SER A 212 -3.20 20.77 2.18
CA SER A 212 -4.34 20.79 3.11
C SER A 212 -3.98 21.17 4.53
N SER A 213 -2.75 21.62 4.79
CA SER A 213 -2.26 21.95 6.13
C SER A 213 -3.05 23.06 6.84
N LYS A 214 -3.68 23.95 6.06
CA LYS A 214 -4.50 25.06 6.58
C LYS A 214 -6.01 24.71 6.70
N LEU A 215 -6.41 23.51 6.29
CA LEU A 215 -7.79 23.04 6.47
C LEU A 215 -7.99 22.56 7.90
N ASP A 216 -9.21 22.73 8.40
CA ASP A 216 -9.59 22.27 9.73
C ASP A 216 -9.33 20.78 9.90
N TRP A 217 -8.79 20.41 11.04
CA TRP A 217 -8.53 19.03 11.40
C TRP A 217 -9.62 18.50 12.33
N VAL A 218 -10.32 17.47 11.88
CA VAL A 218 -11.28 16.75 12.73
C VAL A 218 -10.51 15.65 13.49
N SER A 219 -10.46 15.80 14.82
CA SER A 219 -9.78 14.84 15.69
C SER A 219 -10.74 13.71 16.09
N PHE A 220 -10.30 12.48 15.96
CA PHE A 220 -11.00 11.28 16.44
C PHE A 220 -10.37 10.71 17.73
N LYS A 221 -9.59 11.50 18.46
CA LYS A 221 -8.81 11.05 19.63
C LYS A 221 -9.66 10.38 20.71
N ASP A 222 -10.92 10.79 20.86
CA ASP A 222 -11.83 10.24 21.87
C ASP A 222 -12.29 8.82 21.51
N ASN A 223 -12.31 8.47 20.22
CA ASN A 223 -12.64 7.15 19.71
C ASN A 223 -11.38 6.33 19.37
N LEU A 224 -10.30 7.01 18.95
CA LEU A 224 -9.02 6.43 18.53
C LEU A 224 -7.89 7.04 19.36
N PRO A 225 -7.71 6.58 20.61
CA PRO A 225 -6.80 7.24 21.57
C PRO A 225 -5.31 6.99 21.26
N MET A 226 -4.98 6.00 20.42
CA MET A 226 -3.60 5.71 20.05
C MET A 226 -3.10 6.73 19.02
N ASN A 227 -2.05 7.46 19.36
CA ASN A 227 -1.50 8.54 18.54
C ASN A 227 0.01 8.42 18.30
N SER A 228 0.61 7.35 18.77
CA SER A 228 2.05 7.12 18.65
C SER A 228 2.34 5.68 18.30
N VAL A 229 3.40 5.46 17.51
CA VAL A 229 3.88 4.14 17.16
C VAL A 229 5.39 4.07 17.35
N THR A 230 5.87 2.94 17.84
CA THR A 230 7.29 2.61 17.91
C THR A 230 7.54 1.38 17.05
N THR A 231 8.54 1.45 16.19
CA THR A 231 8.91 0.36 15.30
C THR A 231 10.22 -0.26 15.73
N PHE A 232 10.31 -1.57 15.57
CA PHE A 232 11.54 -2.32 15.82
C PHE A 232 11.61 -3.54 14.90
N THR A 233 12.82 -3.92 14.53
CA THR A 233 13.06 -5.11 13.73
C THR A 233 13.32 -6.30 14.64
N ARG A 234 12.68 -7.42 14.34
CA ARG A 234 12.86 -8.68 15.05
C ARG A 234 13.09 -9.81 14.05
N LYS A 235 14.01 -10.73 14.37
CA LYS A 235 14.07 -12.01 13.66
C LYS A 235 12.82 -12.82 13.99
N HIS A 236 12.05 -13.20 12.99
CA HIS A 236 10.92 -14.09 13.15
C HIS A 236 10.81 -15.02 11.93
N GLN A 237 9.95 -16.01 12.03
CA GLN A 237 9.61 -16.85 10.90
C GLN A 237 8.75 -16.07 9.90
N GLU A 238 9.06 -16.16 8.62
CA GLU A 238 8.22 -15.58 7.56
C GLU A 238 6.78 -16.07 7.67
N SER A 239 5.84 -15.16 7.55
CA SER A 239 4.42 -15.45 7.65
C SER A 239 3.66 -14.74 6.52
N MET A 240 2.70 -15.45 5.94
CA MET A 240 1.75 -14.84 4.99
C MET A 240 0.62 -14.09 5.70
N VAL A 241 0.68 -13.96 7.00
CA VAL A 241 -0.37 -13.36 7.82
C VAL A 241 0.22 -12.24 8.66
N THR A 242 -0.37 -11.05 8.57
CA THR A 242 -0.11 -10.00 9.57
C THR A 242 -0.72 -10.42 10.90
N LYS A 243 0.01 -10.31 12.00
CA LYS A 243 -0.55 -10.52 13.34
C LYS A 243 -0.85 -9.18 14.00
N ALA A 244 -2.02 -9.08 14.59
CA ALA A 244 -2.45 -7.94 15.38
C ALA A 244 -2.73 -8.41 16.81
N ASP A 245 -1.74 -8.27 17.68
CA ASP A 245 -1.82 -8.70 19.06
C ASP A 245 -2.31 -7.57 19.95
N LYS A 246 -3.48 -7.74 20.60
CA LYS A 246 -3.96 -6.80 21.60
C LYS A 246 -3.09 -6.87 22.86
N LEU A 247 -2.61 -5.73 23.28
CA LEU A 247 -1.85 -5.54 24.51
C LEU A 247 -2.69 -4.83 25.55
N LYS A 248 -2.19 -4.71 26.78
CA LYS A 248 -2.84 -4.00 27.87
C LYS A 248 -3.04 -2.51 27.56
N ILE A 249 -2.12 -1.90 26.82
CA ILE A 249 -2.04 -0.46 26.54
C ILE A 249 -2.03 -0.13 25.05
N GLY A 250 -2.56 -1.00 24.21
CA GLY A 250 -2.57 -0.80 22.76
C GLY A 250 -2.52 -2.12 22.03
N TRP A 251 -1.82 -2.15 20.91
CA TRP A 251 -1.62 -3.38 20.14
C TRP A 251 -0.25 -3.40 19.46
N CYS A 252 0.18 -4.59 19.06
CA CYS A 252 1.38 -4.81 18.28
C CYS A 252 1.01 -5.40 16.91
N TRP A 253 1.54 -4.82 15.84
CA TRP A 253 1.48 -5.37 14.49
C TRP A 253 2.80 -6.06 14.18
N GLN A 254 2.71 -7.32 13.71
CA GLN A 254 3.85 -8.08 13.20
C GLN A 254 3.63 -8.27 11.70
N ILE A 255 4.55 -7.75 10.93
CA ILE A 255 4.53 -7.75 9.46
C ILE A 255 5.81 -8.41 8.96
#